data_52db2191960ec599bab6d58b439af06e
#
_entry.id   52db2191960ec599bab6d58b439af06e
#
_cell.length_a   1.000
_cell.length_b   1.000
_cell.length_c   1.000
_cell.angle_alpha   90.00
_cell.angle_beta   90.00
_cell.angle_gamma   90.00
#
_symmetry.space_group_name_H-M   'P 1'
#
loop_
_entity.id
_entity.type
_entity.pdbx_description
1 polymer ?
#
loop_
_entity_poly.entity_id
_entity_poly.type
_entity_poly.pdbx_seq_one_letter_code
_entity_poly.pdbx_strand_id
1 'polypeptide(L)'
;VAALIVALMVVKVGGELAWQSLRELIDTGLDVEDLESIRRVILSISGVKALHLLRTRRVGEQALADVHIIVDDHLSVSEGHQISEMVRAKLIREIASLADVMVHIDTEEDVNVASCAGLPLRDELQKRLDNYFRDIPEARLIEHMTLHYLNGRIDIELLLPQDAVTHSTTARQLAQRFAAAVRNDRDIGNVDVHF
;
A
#
# COMPACT_ATOMS: atom_id res chain seq x y z
N VAL A 1 -40.49 27.63 44.20
CA VAL A 1 -40.55 26.30 43.57
C VAL A 1 -40.34 26.40 42.07
N ALA A 2 -41.12 27.24 41.32
CA ALA A 2 -40.98 27.35 39.85
C ALA A 2 -39.56 27.75 39.39
N ALA A 3 -38.95 28.76 40.03
CA ALA A 3 -37.59 29.19 39.71
C ALA A 3 -36.52 28.08 39.88
N LEU A 4 -36.68 27.20 40.89
CA LEU A 4 -35.79 26.10 41.13
C LEU A 4 -35.91 25.03 40.02
N ILE A 5 -37.14 24.77 39.57
CA ILE A 5 -37.39 23.81 38.47
C ILE A 5 -36.74 24.32 37.18
N VAL A 6 -36.92 25.60 36.85
CA VAL A 6 -36.30 26.24 35.68
C VAL A 6 -34.78 26.17 35.76
N ALA A 7 -34.21 26.50 36.93
CA ALA A 7 -32.74 26.41 37.12
C ALA A 7 -32.22 25.00 36.89
N LEU A 8 -32.89 23.96 37.40
CA LEU A 8 -32.50 22.56 37.18
C LEU A 8 -32.63 22.14 35.72
N MET A 9 -33.66 22.61 35.02
CA MET A 9 -33.80 22.37 33.58
C MET A 9 -32.65 23.01 32.78
N VAL A 10 -32.28 24.24 33.08
CA VAL A 10 -31.17 24.95 32.41
C VAL A 10 -29.84 24.22 32.66
N VAL A 11 -29.56 23.80 33.91
CA VAL A 11 -28.35 23.04 34.23
C VAL A 11 -28.32 21.69 33.49
N LYS A 12 -29.47 21.02 33.43
CA LYS A 12 -29.56 19.75 32.68
C LYS A 12 -29.25 19.94 31.18
N VAL A 13 -29.95 20.88 30.54
CA VAL A 13 -29.75 21.16 29.11
C VAL A 13 -28.34 21.67 28.82
N GLY A 14 -27.81 22.55 29.66
CA GLY A 14 -26.44 23.03 29.56
C GLY A 14 -25.40 21.90 29.72
N GLY A 15 -25.63 20.98 30.63
CA GLY A 15 -24.79 19.80 30.84
C GLY A 15 -24.84 18.82 29.63
N GLU A 16 -26.05 18.60 29.09
CA GLU A 16 -26.20 17.77 27.89
C GLU A 16 -25.46 18.37 26.66
N LEU A 17 -25.62 19.67 26.44
CA LEU A 17 -24.92 20.38 25.35
C LEU A 17 -23.41 20.38 25.55
N ALA A 18 -22.93 20.63 26.77
CA ALA A 18 -21.49 20.58 27.06
C ALA A 18 -20.92 19.17 26.84
N TRP A 19 -21.66 18.13 27.24
CA TRP A 19 -21.25 16.76 27.01
C TRP A 19 -21.22 16.36 25.53
N GLN A 20 -22.22 16.82 24.77
CA GLN A 20 -22.26 16.62 23.33
C GLN A 20 -21.07 17.31 22.64
N SER A 21 -20.82 18.59 22.98
CA SER A 21 -19.67 19.33 22.43
C SER A 21 -18.33 18.70 22.79
N LEU A 22 -18.18 18.17 24.02
CA LEU A 22 -17.00 17.44 24.41
C LEU A 22 -16.81 16.14 23.59
N ARG A 23 -17.89 15.42 23.32
CA ARG A 23 -17.86 14.22 22.47
C ARG A 23 -17.46 14.55 21.03
N GLU A 24 -17.89 15.67 20.48
CA GLU A 24 -17.51 16.14 19.14
C GLU A 24 -16.04 16.56 19.05
N LEU A 25 -15.44 16.99 20.18
CA LEU A 25 -14.01 17.33 20.27
C LEU A 25 -13.11 16.11 20.49
N ILE A 26 -13.66 14.99 20.95
CA ILE A 26 -12.92 13.73 21.07
C ILE A 26 -13.13 12.98 19.77
N ASP A 27 -12.01 12.67 19.07
CA ASP A 27 -12.01 11.85 17.84
C ASP A 27 -12.68 10.48 18.12
N THR A 28 -13.99 10.42 17.91
CA THR A 28 -14.75 9.17 18.03
C THR A 28 -14.75 8.48 16.66
N GLY A 29 -14.41 7.19 16.65
CA GLY A 29 -14.54 6.36 15.45
C GLY A 29 -16.01 6.07 15.11
N LEU A 30 -16.24 5.40 14.00
CA LEU A 30 -17.52 4.82 13.62
C LEU A 30 -17.90 3.66 14.54
N ASP A 31 -19.19 3.34 14.60
CA ASP A 31 -19.70 2.21 15.37
C ASP A 31 -19.26 0.88 14.73
N VAL A 32 -19.27 -0.20 15.54
CA VAL A 32 -18.79 -1.53 15.11
C VAL A 32 -19.52 -2.05 13.87
N GLU A 33 -20.83 -1.79 13.75
CA GLU A 33 -21.64 -2.21 12.61
C GLU A 33 -21.21 -1.51 11.30
N ASP A 34 -20.88 -0.22 11.37
CA ASP A 34 -20.33 0.55 10.25
C ASP A 34 -18.95 0.03 9.85
N LEU A 35 -18.07 -0.24 10.83
CA LEU A 35 -16.74 -0.80 10.57
C LEU A 35 -16.80 -2.15 9.88
N GLU A 36 -17.70 -3.05 10.31
CA GLU A 36 -17.89 -4.34 9.66
C GLU A 36 -18.47 -4.22 8.24
N SER A 37 -19.31 -3.21 8.02
CA SER A 37 -19.85 -2.91 6.68
C SER A 37 -18.75 -2.40 5.75
N ILE A 38 -17.91 -1.46 6.21
CA ILE A 38 -16.74 -0.97 5.49
C ILE A 38 -15.79 -2.13 5.13
N ARG A 39 -15.46 -2.99 6.11
CA ARG A 39 -14.62 -4.18 5.91
C ARG A 39 -15.16 -5.10 4.81
N ARG A 40 -16.47 -5.41 4.85
CA ARG A 40 -17.10 -6.27 3.83
C ARG A 40 -17.04 -5.65 2.44
N VAL A 41 -17.27 -4.35 2.32
CA VAL A 41 -17.20 -3.64 1.05
C VAL A 41 -15.78 -3.70 0.48
N ILE A 42 -14.75 -3.41 1.29
CA ILE A 42 -13.35 -3.44 0.87
C ILE A 42 -12.96 -4.83 0.36
N LEU A 43 -13.22 -5.87 1.16
CA LEU A 43 -12.85 -7.26 0.83
C LEU A 43 -13.65 -7.85 -0.34
N SER A 44 -14.73 -7.19 -0.76
CA SER A 44 -15.49 -7.60 -1.95
C SER A 44 -14.90 -7.10 -3.27
N ILE A 45 -13.85 -6.27 -3.22
CA ILE A 45 -13.25 -5.67 -4.41
C ILE A 45 -12.15 -6.60 -4.94
N SER A 46 -12.25 -6.92 -6.22
CA SER A 46 -11.21 -7.71 -6.90
C SER A 46 -9.87 -6.98 -6.86
N GLY A 47 -8.80 -7.71 -6.56
CA GLY A 47 -7.44 -7.17 -6.40
C GLY A 47 -7.06 -6.83 -4.96
N VAL A 48 -8.03 -6.71 -4.03
CA VAL A 48 -7.76 -6.57 -2.60
C VAL A 48 -7.52 -7.96 -1.99
N LYS A 49 -6.31 -8.21 -1.51
CA LYS A 49 -5.92 -9.45 -0.82
C LYS A 49 -6.33 -9.44 0.65
N ALA A 50 -6.11 -8.30 1.32
CA ALA A 50 -6.43 -8.15 2.74
C ALA A 50 -6.67 -6.67 3.11
N LEU A 51 -7.31 -6.46 4.26
CA LEU A 51 -7.43 -5.17 4.93
C LEU A 51 -6.48 -5.18 6.14
N HIS A 52 -5.40 -4.41 6.06
CA HIS A 52 -4.38 -4.35 7.10
C HIS A 52 -4.78 -3.38 8.21
N LEU A 53 -5.24 -2.17 7.85
CA LEU A 53 -5.61 -1.13 8.79
C LEU A 53 -6.91 -0.46 8.35
N LEU A 54 -7.78 -0.20 9.32
CA LEU A 54 -8.95 0.64 9.16
C LEU A 54 -9.03 1.60 10.34
N ARG A 55 -8.89 2.89 10.08
CA ARG A 55 -9.10 3.95 11.05
C ARG A 55 -10.22 4.84 10.57
N THR A 56 -11.09 5.24 11.48
CA THR A 56 -12.18 6.17 11.17
C THR A 56 -12.20 7.29 12.18
N ARG A 57 -12.60 8.48 11.73
CA ARG A 57 -12.73 9.67 12.55
C ARG A 57 -13.99 10.42 12.18
N ARG A 58 -14.84 10.73 13.15
CA ARG A 58 -16.02 11.56 12.93
C ARG A 58 -15.62 13.03 12.79
N VAL A 59 -16.24 13.69 11.82
CA VAL A 59 -16.13 15.14 11.58
C VAL A 59 -17.56 15.67 11.42
N GLY A 60 -18.15 16.15 12.51
CA GLY A 60 -19.56 16.49 12.58
C GLY A 60 -20.46 15.25 12.40
N GLU A 61 -21.38 15.30 11.44
CA GLU A 61 -22.29 14.19 11.14
C GLU A 61 -21.71 13.12 10.23
N GLN A 62 -20.57 13.39 9.62
CA GLN A 62 -19.90 12.49 8.69
C GLN A 62 -18.62 11.91 9.31
N ALA A 63 -17.99 10.98 8.61
CA ALA A 63 -16.71 10.40 9.01
C ALA A 63 -15.70 10.39 7.86
N LEU A 64 -14.44 10.39 8.23
CA LEU A 64 -13.32 10.12 7.36
C LEU A 64 -12.78 8.73 7.67
N ALA A 65 -12.31 8.02 6.66
CA ALA A 65 -11.67 6.72 6.83
C ALA A 65 -10.28 6.70 6.20
N ASP A 66 -9.31 6.17 6.96
CA ASP A 66 -7.99 5.82 6.47
C ASP A 66 -7.92 4.29 6.39
N VAL A 67 -7.64 3.79 5.20
CA VAL A 67 -7.70 2.36 4.86
C VAL A 67 -6.38 1.93 4.29
N HIS A 68 -5.77 0.88 4.82
CA HIS A 68 -4.61 0.21 4.24
C HIS A 68 -5.03 -1.14 3.70
N ILE A 69 -4.86 -1.33 2.41
CA ILE A 69 -5.18 -2.59 1.72
C ILE A 69 -3.91 -3.26 1.20
N ILE A 70 -3.88 -4.58 1.29
CA ILE A 70 -2.82 -5.37 0.69
C ILE A 70 -3.27 -5.81 -0.70
N VAL A 71 -2.41 -5.55 -1.68
CA VAL A 71 -2.60 -5.96 -3.07
C VAL A 71 -1.48 -6.93 -3.51
N ASP A 72 -1.46 -7.32 -4.77
CA ASP A 72 -0.37 -8.10 -5.32
C ASP A 72 0.89 -7.23 -5.47
N ASP A 73 2.03 -7.79 -5.11
CA ASP A 73 3.33 -7.11 -5.10
C ASP A 73 3.94 -6.92 -6.50
N HIS A 74 3.37 -7.58 -7.52
CA HIS A 74 3.78 -7.46 -8.92
C HIS A 74 2.83 -6.60 -9.77
N LEU A 75 1.86 -5.92 -9.16
CA LEU A 75 1.00 -4.99 -9.88
C LEU A 75 1.77 -3.74 -10.32
N SER A 76 1.35 -3.16 -11.43
CA SER A 76 1.82 -1.82 -11.78
C SER A 76 1.25 -0.77 -10.83
N VAL A 77 1.98 0.35 -10.68
CA VAL A 77 1.49 1.49 -9.87
C VAL A 77 0.11 1.98 -10.35
N SER A 78 -0.13 1.97 -11.67
CA SER A 78 -1.42 2.40 -12.23
C SER A 78 -2.54 1.42 -11.93
N GLU A 79 -2.27 0.13 -11.87
CA GLU A 79 -3.25 -0.89 -11.50
C GLU A 79 -3.58 -0.82 -10.00
N GLY A 80 -2.57 -0.69 -9.15
CA GLY A 80 -2.76 -0.44 -7.72
C GLY A 80 -3.57 0.84 -7.46
N HIS A 81 -3.26 1.94 -8.16
CA HIS A 81 -4.04 3.17 -8.09
C HIS A 81 -5.50 2.96 -8.49
N GLN A 82 -5.77 2.20 -9.57
CA GLN A 82 -7.14 1.89 -9.99
C GLN A 82 -7.90 1.10 -8.92
N ILE A 83 -7.24 0.15 -8.24
CA ILE A 83 -7.86 -0.59 -7.12
C ILE A 83 -8.21 0.38 -5.99
N SER A 84 -7.31 1.30 -5.62
CA SER A 84 -7.57 2.28 -4.55
C SER A 84 -8.75 3.20 -4.88
N GLU A 85 -8.86 3.68 -6.11
CA GLU A 85 -9.99 4.50 -6.56
C GLU A 85 -11.32 3.72 -6.54
N MET A 86 -11.29 2.44 -6.90
CA MET A 86 -12.47 1.57 -6.80
C MET A 86 -12.91 1.36 -5.35
N VAL A 87 -11.97 1.16 -4.44
CA VAL A 87 -12.25 1.06 -2.99
C VAL A 87 -12.88 2.35 -2.49
N ARG A 88 -12.25 3.49 -2.76
CA ARG A 88 -12.74 4.82 -2.37
C ARG A 88 -14.15 5.09 -2.89
N ALA A 89 -14.36 4.94 -4.19
CA ALA A 89 -15.63 5.23 -4.83
C ALA A 89 -16.76 4.31 -4.33
N LYS A 90 -16.47 3.02 -4.10
CA LYS A 90 -17.45 2.07 -3.61
C LYS A 90 -17.84 2.36 -2.16
N LEU A 91 -16.86 2.67 -1.30
CA LEU A 91 -17.12 3.02 0.09
C LEU A 91 -17.98 4.28 0.22
N ILE A 92 -17.64 5.37 -0.49
CA ILE A 92 -18.41 6.63 -0.46
C ILE A 92 -19.85 6.41 -0.97
N ARG A 93 -20.03 5.53 -1.96
CA ARG A 93 -21.36 5.22 -2.50
C ARG A 93 -22.22 4.37 -1.56
N GLU A 94 -21.62 3.40 -0.87
CA GLU A 94 -22.37 2.38 -0.11
C GLU A 94 -22.49 2.70 1.38
N ILE A 95 -21.61 3.55 1.92
CA ILE A 95 -21.57 3.93 3.34
C ILE A 95 -21.90 5.41 3.48
N ALA A 96 -23.15 5.71 3.77
CA ALA A 96 -23.66 7.09 3.82
C ALA A 96 -23.00 7.99 4.88
N SER A 97 -22.42 7.38 5.93
CA SER A 97 -21.70 8.09 6.99
C SER A 97 -20.31 8.56 6.57
N LEU A 98 -19.74 8.09 5.44
CA LEU A 98 -18.42 8.48 4.98
C LEU A 98 -18.46 9.72 4.07
N ALA A 99 -17.70 10.74 4.43
CA ALA A 99 -17.47 11.93 3.60
C ALA A 99 -16.30 11.75 2.66
N ASP A 100 -15.23 11.12 3.13
CA ASP A 100 -14.03 10.83 2.33
C ASP A 100 -13.28 9.61 2.86
N VAL A 101 -12.50 8.99 1.97
CA VAL A 101 -11.71 7.79 2.25
C VAL A 101 -10.34 7.96 1.63
N MET A 102 -9.30 7.86 2.47
CA MET A 102 -7.93 7.73 2.02
C MET A 102 -7.57 6.25 1.95
N VAL A 103 -7.06 5.80 0.80
CA VAL A 103 -6.67 4.40 0.60
C VAL A 103 -5.17 4.32 0.37
N HIS A 104 -4.48 3.70 1.30
CA HIS A 104 -3.09 3.27 1.17
C HIS A 104 -3.03 1.88 0.55
N ILE A 105 -2.05 1.69 -0.32
CA ILE A 105 -1.77 0.40 -0.95
C ILE A 105 -0.46 -0.12 -0.37
N ASP A 106 -0.53 -1.29 0.24
CA ASP A 106 0.62 -1.99 0.79
C ASP A 106 0.82 -3.30 -0.01
N THR A 107 2.05 -3.67 -0.25
CA THR A 107 2.40 -4.93 -0.93
C THR A 107 2.62 -6.07 0.06
N GLU A 108 2.90 -5.74 1.33
CA GLU A 108 3.25 -6.67 2.41
C GLU A 108 2.58 -6.28 3.73
N GLU A 109 2.46 -7.24 4.65
CA GLU A 109 2.04 -6.98 6.03
C GLU A 109 3.23 -6.50 6.88
N ASP A 110 3.20 -5.26 7.37
CA ASP A 110 4.30 -4.65 8.14
C ASP A 110 4.73 -5.40 9.41
N VAL A 111 3.90 -6.32 9.92
CA VAL A 111 4.07 -6.88 11.28
C VAL A 111 5.26 -7.84 11.39
N ASN A 112 5.70 -8.49 10.30
CA ASN A 112 6.76 -9.50 10.33
C ASN A 112 7.77 -9.38 9.18
N VAL A 113 7.75 -8.27 8.45
CA VAL A 113 8.56 -8.08 7.24
C VAL A 113 9.71 -7.14 7.53
N ALA A 114 10.89 -7.43 6.99
CA ALA A 114 12.04 -6.55 7.13
C ALA A 114 11.80 -5.23 6.37
N SER A 115 12.11 -4.09 7.03
CA SER A 115 11.90 -2.77 6.44
C SER A 115 12.78 -2.54 5.21
N CYS A 116 12.19 -2.02 4.15
CA CYS A 116 12.89 -1.56 2.94
C CYS A 116 13.40 -0.12 3.01
N ALA A 117 13.16 0.62 4.12
CA ALA A 117 13.47 2.05 4.23
C ALA A 117 14.97 2.40 4.09
N GLY A 118 15.87 1.43 4.32
CA GLY A 118 17.33 1.62 4.18
C GLY A 118 17.90 1.19 2.85
N LEU A 119 17.07 0.67 1.94
CA LEU A 119 17.53 0.17 0.63
C LEU A 119 17.81 1.33 -0.35
N PRO A 120 18.76 1.14 -1.28
CA PRO A 120 19.08 2.14 -2.30
C PRO A 120 17.90 2.35 -3.24
N LEU A 121 17.67 3.59 -3.65
CA LEU A 121 16.71 3.90 -4.71
C LEU A 121 17.32 3.58 -6.10
N ARG A 122 16.47 3.63 -7.14
CA ARG A 122 16.81 3.25 -8.52
C ARG A 122 18.14 3.80 -9.01
N ASP A 123 18.41 5.09 -8.80
CA ASP A 123 19.61 5.73 -9.35
C ASP A 123 20.92 5.22 -8.74
N GLU A 124 20.89 4.88 -7.45
CA GLU A 124 22.03 4.29 -6.75
C GLU A 124 22.18 2.82 -7.13
N LEU A 125 21.08 2.08 -7.14
CA LEU A 125 21.08 0.67 -7.54
C LEU A 125 21.56 0.50 -8.98
N GLN A 126 21.12 1.35 -9.92
CA GLN A 126 21.57 1.31 -11.32
C GLN A 126 23.10 1.39 -11.42
N LYS A 127 23.72 2.32 -10.68
CA LYS A 127 25.19 2.44 -10.67
C LYS A 127 25.89 1.19 -10.15
N ARG A 128 25.30 0.51 -9.16
CA ARG A 128 25.82 -0.78 -8.66
C ARG A 128 25.67 -1.86 -9.71
N LEU A 129 24.49 -1.95 -10.35
CA LEU A 129 24.20 -2.95 -11.39
C LEU A 129 25.09 -2.75 -12.63
N ASP A 130 25.36 -1.52 -13.06
CA ASP A 130 26.27 -1.22 -14.16
C ASP A 130 27.68 -1.76 -13.89
N ASN A 131 28.12 -1.77 -12.62
CA ASN A 131 29.39 -2.37 -12.22
C ASN A 131 29.33 -3.90 -12.18
N TYR A 132 28.25 -4.47 -11.63
CA TYR A 132 28.08 -5.93 -11.52
C TYR A 132 27.92 -6.58 -12.89
N PHE A 133 27.24 -5.93 -13.81
CA PHE A 133 26.95 -6.44 -15.15
C PHE A 133 28.00 -6.08 -16.19
N ARG A 134 29.10 -5.43 -15.79
CA ARG A 134 30.17 -4.96 -16.71
C ARG A 134 30.66 -6.06 -17.64
N ASP A 135 30.80 -7.27 -17.13
CA ASP A 135 31.35 -8.44 -17.85
C ASP A 135 30.26 -9.28 -18.55
N ILE A 136 29.03 -8.75 -18.59
CA ILE A 136 27.88 -9.35 -19.29
C ILE A 136 27.55 -8.49 -20.50
N PRO A 137 27.99 -8.81 -21.72
CA PRO A 137 27.77 -7.99 -22.91
C PRO A 137 26.27 -7.72 -23.17
N GLU A 138 25.44 -8.70 -22.88
CA GLU A 138 23.99 -8.68 -23.05
C GLU A 138 23.28 -7.67 -22.11
N ALA A 139 23.94 -7.20 -21.05
CA ALA A 139 23.40 -6.16 -20.16
C ALA A 139 23.09 -4.83 -20.90
N ARG A 140 23.79 -4.57 -22.03
CA ARG A 140 23.52 -3.41 -22.86
C ARG A 140 22.21 -3.50 -23.64
N LEU A 141 21.64 -4.70 -23.71
CA LEU A 141 20.38 -4.98 -24.40
C LEU A 141 19.17 -4.94 -23.45
N ILE A 142 19.36 -4.65 -22.18
CA ILE A 142 18.24 -4.53 -21.22
C ILE A 142 17.32 -3.41 -21.69
N GLU A 143 16.09 -3.76 -22.06
CA GLU A 143 15.07 -2.82 -22.53
C GLU A 143 14.30 -2.20 -21.35
N HIS A 144 14.05 -3.00 -20.33
CA HIS A 144 13.32 -2.56 -19.14
C HIS A 144 13.83 -3.24 -17.88
N MET A 145 13.76 -2.51 -16.77
CA MET A 145 14.06 -3.03 -15.44
C MET A 145 12.98 -2.62 -14.47
N THR A 146 12.32 -3.59 -13.83
CA THR A 146 11.39 -3.39 -12.74
C THR A 146 12.07 -3.72 -11.41
N LEU A 147 11.78 -2.95 -10.38
CA LEU A 147 12.32 -3.13 -9.03
C LEU A 147 11.18 -3.35 -8.07
N HIS A 148 11.22 -4.45 -7.32
CA HIS A 148 10.27 -4.76 -6.27
C HIS A 148 11.01 -4.69 -4.93
N TYR A 149 10.53 -3.82 -4.03
CA TYR A 149 11.09 -3.64 -2.70
C TYR A 149 10.28 -4.47 -1.73
N LEU A 150 10.75 -5.68 -1.42
CA LEU A 150 10.01 -6.69 -0.67
C LEU A 150 10.89 -7.32 0.41
N ASN A 151 10.36 -7.49 1.59
CA ASN A 151 11.00 -8.20 2.71
C ASN A 151 12.44 -7.74 2.99
N GLY A 152 12.68 -6.42 2.94
CA GLY A 152 13.99 -5.82 3.18
C GLY A 152 15.03 -6.09 2.09
N ARG A 153 14.58 -6.45 0.88
CA ARG A 153 15.43 -6.71 -0.29
C ARG A 153 14.81 -6.10 -1.54
N ILE A 154 15.60 -6.08 -2.61
CA ILE A 154 15.19 -5.62 -3.92
C ILE A 154 15.21 -6.81 -4.87
N ASP A 155 14.03 -7.24 -5.33
CA ASP A 155 13.92 -8.19 -6.43
C ASP A 155 13.90 -7.41 -7.74
N ILE A 156 14.60 -7.93 -8.75
CA ILE A 156 14.86 -7.24 -10.01
C ILE A 156 14.33 -8.09 -11.16
N GLU A 157 13.45 -7.51 -11.97
CA GLU A 157 13.05 -8.08 -13.24
C GLU A 157 13.75 -7.35 -14.38
N LEU A 158 14.39 -8.10 -15.25
CA LEU A 158 15.06 -7.60 -16.44
C LEU A 158 14.33 -8.12 -17.69
N LEU A 159 13.92 -7.21 -18.56
CA LEU A 159 13.39 -7.53 -19.87
C LEU A 159 14.49 -7.36 -20.90
N LEU A 160 14.79 -8.40 -21.63
CA LEU A 160 15.74 -8.40 -22.75
C LEU A 160 15.02 -8.83 -24.04
N PRO A 161 15.48 -8.35 -25.20
CA PRO A 161 14.95 -8.79 -26.48
C PRO A 161 15.34 -10.25 -26.74
N GLN A 162 14.53 -10.96 -27.52
CA GLN A 162 14.75 -12.39 -27.81
C GLN A 162 16.09 -12.68 -28.51
N ASP A 163 16.63 -11.73 -29.27
CA ASP A 163 17.93 -11.84 -29.93
C ASP A 163 19.14 -11.72 -28.98
N ALA A 164 18.90 -11.34 -27.72
CA ALA A 164 19.91 -11.46 -26.67
C ALA A 164 20.29 -12.93 -26.41
N VAL A 165 19.42 -13.88 -26.75
CA VAL A 165 19.68 -15.31 -26.68
C VAL A 165 20.28 -15.77 -28.00
N THR A 166 21.51 -16.27 -27.97
CA THR A 166 22.25 -16.76 -29.15
C THR A 166 22.35 -18.29 -29.16
N HIS A 167 22.87 -18.86 -30.25
CA HIS A 167 23.14 -20.29 -30.30
C HIS A 167 24.16 -20.76 -29.26
N SER A 168 25.01 -19.86 -28.76
CA SER A 168 26.07 -20.15 -27.78
C SER A 168 25.64 -19.88 -26.34
N THR A 169 24.57 -19.06 -26.11
CA THR A 169 24.11 -18.69 -24.76
C THR A 169 22.62 -18.88 -24.68
N THR A 170 22.15 -19.81 -23.84
CA THR A 170 20.72 -20.04 -23.62
C THR A 170 20.14 -19.01 -22.66
N ALA A 171 18.83 -18.79 -22.72
CA ALA A 171 18.08 -17.93 -21.80
C ALA A 171 18.42 -18.27 -20.32
N ARG A 172 18.43 -19.56 -19.99
CA ARG A 172 18.79 -20.04 -18.63
C ARG A 172 20.21 -19.65 -18.21
N GLN A 173 21.19 -19.81 -19.11
CA GLN A 173 22.59 -19.45 -18.82
C GLN A 173 22.73 -17.93 -18.61
N LEU A 174 22.04 -17.14 -19.43
CA LEU A 174 22.05 -15.69 -19.30
C LEU A 174 21.42 -15.24 -17.97
N ALA A 175 20.25 -15.76 -17.61
CA ALA A 175 19.62 -15.49 -16.32
C ALA A 175 20.53 -15.86 -15.13
N GLN A 176 21.22 -17.02 -15.21
CA GLN A 176 22.18 -17.44 -14.18
C GLN A 176 23.39 -16.50 -14.07
N ARG A 177 23.87 -15.92 -15.17
CA ARG A 177 24.97 -14.94 -15.16
C ARG A 177 24.56 -13.66 -14.45
N PHE A 178 23.37 -13.13 -14.74
CA PHE A 178 22.84 -11.94 -14.05
C PHE A 178 22.66 -12.20 -12.55
N ALA A 179 22.02 -13.30 -12.18
CA ALA A 179 21.81 -13.67 -10.78
C ALA A 179 23.14 -13.90 -10.02
N ALA A 180 24.14 -14.52 -10.68
CA ALA A 180 25.45 -14.76 -10.08
C ALA A 180 26.22 -13.45 -9.86
N ALA A 181 26.10 -12.47 -10.74
CA ALA A 181 26.80 -11.19 -10.66
C ALA A 181 26.42 -10.37 -9.41
N VAL A 182 25.17 -10.49 -8.94
CA VAL A 182 24.66 -9.74 -7.77
C VAL A 182 24.63 -10.55 -6.48
N ARG A 183 24.98 -11.82 -6.50
CA ARG A 183 24.81 -12.76 -5.36
C ARG A 183 25.41 -12.29 -4.04
N ASN A 184 26.45 -11.45 -4.07
CA ASN A 184 27.12 -10.94 -2.89
C ASN A 184 26.57 -9.59 -2.40
N ASP A 185 25.62 -8.98 -3.11
CA ASP A 185 24.94 -7.77 -2.65
C ASP A 185 23.82 -8.16 -1.67
N ARG A 186 23.86 -7.58 -0.46
CA ARG A 186 22.91 -7.90 0.61
C ARG A 186 21.52 -7.31 0.36
N ASP A 187 21.48 -6.24 -0.40
CA ASP A 187 20.25 -5.49 -0.67
C ASP A 187 19.44 -6.13 -1.80
N ILE A 188 20.09 -6.98 -2.64
CA ILE A 188 19.45 -7.63 -3.79
C ILE A 188 18.96 -9.04 -3.39
N GLY A 189 17.69 -9.31 -3.70
CA GLY A 189 17.05 -10.61 -3.55
C GLY A 189 17.22 -11.46 -4.82
N ASN A 190 16.16 -11.57 -5.60
CA ASN A 190 16.15 -12.32 -6.84
C ASN A 190 16.46 -11.43 -8.06
N VAL A 191 16.95 -12.05 -9.13
CA VAL A 191 17.03 -11.44 -10.47
C VAL A 191 16.36 -12.37 -11.46
N ASP A 192 15.23 -11.95 -11.98
CA ASP A 192 14.46 -12.65 -12.98
C ASP A 192 14.66 -12.00 -14.35
N VAL A 193 14.87 -12.84 -15.37
CA VAL A 193 15.17 -12.39 -16.73
C VAL A 193 14.08 -12.89 -17.68
N HIS A 194 13.43 -11.97 -18.34
CA HIS A 194 12.38 -12.19 -19.34
C HIS A 194 12.89 -11.84 -20.74
N PHE A 195 12.34 -12.52 -21.78
CA PHE A 195 12.75 -12.38 -23.18
C PHE A 195 11.56 -12.19 -24.10
#